data_7844a769c9ea4aff5bfef6d98e37b585
#
_entry.id   7844a769c9ea4aff5bfef6d98e37b585
#
_cell.length_a   1.000
_cell.length_b   1.000
_cell.length_c   1.000
_cell.angle_alpha   90.00
_cell.angle_beta   90.00
_cell.angle_gamma   90.00
#
_symmetry.space_group_name_H-M   'P 1'
#
loop_
_entity.id
_entity.type
_entity.pdbx_description
1 polymer ?
#
loop_
_entity_poly.entity_id
_entity_poly.type
_entity_poly.pdbx_seq_one_letter_code
_entity_poly.pdbx_strand_id
1 'polypeptide(L)'
;KGVALENCSFITTENLQEALWSTEQSLLSGACSLVIFWQPEGKAIEYKALHRLHLAALNGKTPAILFRSRRDGNQASPAALRLLVTAMAGELAVRVLKRRDIPLDHAVYLTLHPIAWKRRQAGLSHLAEQQAPLIQDLERLRLVVH
;
A
#
# COMPACT_ATOMS: atom_id res chain seq x y z
N LYS A 1 -16.95 9.63 1.64
CA LYS A 1 -16.22 10.57 2.51
C LYS A 1 -14.74 10.40 2.20
N GLY A 2 -14.01 11.52 1.98
CA GLY A 2 -12.57 11.51 1.73
C GLY A 2 -11.76 11.47 3.02
N VAL A 3 -10.45 11.19 2.91
CA VAL A 3 -9.50 11.33 4.01
C VAL A 3 -9.16 12.82 4.14
N ALA A 4 -9.15 13.34 5.37
CA ALA A 4 -8.73 14.69 5.67
C ALA A 4 -7.19 14.78 5.55
N LEU A 5 -6.69 15.56 4.60
CA LEU A 5 -5.25 15.62 4.29
C LEU A 5 -4.44 16.24 5.43
N GLU A 6 -5.06 17.10 6.23
CA GLU A 6 -4.47 17.67 7.45
C GLU A 6 -4.07 16.61 8.49
N ASN A 7 -4.68 15.42 8.43
CA ASN A 7 -4.39 14.29 9.29
C ASN A 7 -3.44 13.27 8.62
N CYS A 8 -2.84 13.61 7.48
CA CYS A 8 -1.91 12.77 6.75
C CYS A 8 -0.50 13.32 6.82
N SER A 9 0.45 12.48 7.24
CA SER A 9 1.88 12.79 7.17
C SER A 9 2.50 11.99 6.02
N PHE A 10 3.30 12.67 5.18
CA PHE A 10 4.01 12.06 4.08
C PHE A 10 5.51 12.10 4.37
N ILE A 11 6.14 10.93 4.33
CA ILE A 11 7.59 10.78 4.57
C ILE A 11 8.22 10.33 3.25
N THR A 12 9.08 11.18 2.70
CA THR A 12 9.90 10.85 1.53
C THR A 12 11.31 10.52 1.99
N THR A 13 11.89 9.46 1.45
CA THR A 13 13.22 8.97 1.83
C THR A 13 14.07 8.74 0.59
N GLU A 14 15.39 8.81 0.73
CA GLU A 14 16.31 8.64 -0.40
C GLU A 14 16.57 7.17 -0.74
N ASN A 15 16.41 6.28 0.23
CA ASN A 15 16.70 4.86 0.05
C ASN A 15 15.74 3.94 0.80
N LEU A 16 15.76 2.66 0.44
CA LEU A 16 14.89 1.64 1.03
C LEU A 16 15.11 1.45 2.53
N GLN A 17 16.34 1.56 3.02
CA GLN A 17 16.63 1.35 4.45
C GLN A 17 16.00 2.43 5.31
N GLU A 18 16.11 3.69 4.90
CA GLU A 18 15.45 4.81 5.57
C GLU A 18 13.93 4.68 5.52
N ALA A 19 13.37 4.28 4.37
CA ALA A 19 11.94 4.05 4.21
C ALA A 19 11.44 2.95 5.18
N LEU A 20 12.15 1.84 5.27
CA LEU A 20 11.81 0.75 6.20
C LEU A 20 11.95 1.17 7.66
N TRP A 21 13.01 1.90 7.99
CA TRP A 21 13.24 2.42 9.34
C TRP A 21 12.13 3.41 9.74
N SER A 22 11.83 4.39 8.89
CA SER A 22 10.77 5.38 9.14
C SER A 22 9.40 4.72 9.32
N THR A 23 9.11 3.70 8.49
CA THR A 23 7.90 2.90 8.61
C THR A 23 7.84 2.16 9.94
N GLU A 24 8.94 1.53 10.35
CA GLU A 24 9.04 0.83 11.63
C GLU A 24 8.82 1.77 12.81
N GLN A 25 9.45 2.95 12.81
CA GLN A 25 9.26 3.96 13.86
C GLN A 25 7.83 4.48 13.91
N SER A 26 7.22 4.74 12.75
CA SER A 26 5.82 5.17 12.66
C SER A 26 4.86 4.13 13.22
N LEU A 27 5.12 2.84 12.97
CA LEU A 27 4.34 1.74 13.52
C LEU A 27 4.50 1.61 15.03
N LEU A 28 5.73 1.68 15.54
CA LEU A 28 6.06 1.55 16.97
C LEU A 28 5.51 2.71 17.80
N SER A 29 5.41 3.90 17.23
CA SER A 29 4.91 5.09 17.94
C SER A 29 3.47 4.93 18.42
N GLY A 30 2.64 4.10 17.74
CA GLY A 30 1.21 3.97 18.00
C GLY A 30 0.39 5.26 17.76
N ALA A 31 1.03 6.31 17.23
CA ALA A 31 0.39 7.60 16.98
C ALA A 31 -0.43 7.63 15.69
N CYS A 32 -0.20 6.69 14.78
CA CYS A 32 -0.88 6.61 13.50
C CYS A 32 -2.05 5.63 13.56
N SER A 33 -3.20 6.01 12.99
CA SER A 33 -4.33 5.09 12.80
C SER A 33 -4.07 4.05 11.72
N LEU A 34 -3.17 4.35 10.78
CA LEU A 34 -2.77 3.48 9.67
C LEU A 34 -1.42 3.95 9.13
N VAL A 35 -0.54 3.02 8.83
CA VAL A 35 0.71 3.29 8.11
C VAL A 35 0.63 2.63 6.74
N ILE A 36 0.89 3.40 5.67
CA ILE A 36 0.94 2.92 4.30
C ILE A 36 2.37 3.05 3.80
N PHE A 37 2.93 1.95 3.32
CA PHE A 37 4.26 1.89 2.75
C PHE A 37 4.20 1.49 1.27
N TRP A 38 4.90 2.24 0.42
CA TRP A 38 5.11 1.91 -0.99
C TRP A 38 6.54 1.40 -1.18
N GLN A 39 6.66 0.16 -1.64
CA GLN A 39 7.97 -0.39 -1.99
C GLN A 39 8.53 0.35 -3.21
N PRO A 40 9.75 0.90 -3.13
CA PRO A 40 10.41 1.50 -4.29
C PRO A 40 10.61 0.46 -5.40
N GLU A 41 10.45 0.89 -6.65
CA GLU A 41 10.57 0.02 -7.80
C GLU A 41 11.99 -0.59 -7.89
N GLY A 42 12.05 -1.87 -8.29
CA GLY A 42 13.31 -2.61 -8.41
C GLY A 42 14.04 -2.94 -7.11
N LYS A 43 13.50 -2.57 -5.96
CA LYS A 43 14.11 -2.87 -4.64
C LYS A 43 13.32 -3.99 -3.96
N ALA A 44 13.92 -5.18 -3.84
CA ALA A 44 13.32 -6.27 -3.07
C ALA A 44 13.43 -6.01 -1.56
N ILE A 45 12.39 -6.38 -0.81
CA ILE A 45 12.39 -6.31 0.66
C ILE A 45 12.63 -7.71 1.18
N GLU A 46 13.67 -7.89 1.99
CA GLU A 46 13.98 -9.16 2.62
C GLU A 46 12.90 -9.57 3.63
N TYR A 47 12.71 -10.88 3.80
CA TYR A 47 11.76 -11.43 4.79
C TYR A 47 12.01 -10.89 6.20
N LYS A 48 13.28 -10.74 6.61
CA LYS A 48 13.66 -10.22 7.93
C LYS A 48 13.11 -8.80 8.15
N ALA A 49 13.19 -7.93 7.16
CA ALA A 49 12.66 -6.57 7.23
C ALA A 49 11.12 -6.60 7.32
N LEU A 50 10.44 -7.42 6.52
CA LEU A 50 8.99 -7.59 6.60
C LEU A 50 8.56 -8.11 7.99
N HIS A 51 9.32 -9.02 8.57
CA HIS A 51 9.04 -9.56 9.90
C HIS A 51 9.19 -8.49 10.99
N ARG A 52 10.21 -7.62 10.90
CA ARG A 52 10.37 -6.48 11.81
C ARG A 52 9.19 -5.51 11.73
N LEU A 53 8.74 -5.14 10.51
CA LEU A 53 7.55 -4.30 10.33
C LEU A 53 6.29 -4.94 10.90
N HIS A 54 6.15 -6.25 10.72
CA HIS A 54 5.02 -7.00 11.29
C HIS A 54 5.01 -6.94 12.83
N LEU A 55 6.16 -7.15 13.47
CA LEU A 55 6.28 -7.02 14.92
C LEU A 55 6.05 -5.59 15.39
N ALA A 56 6.57 -4.59 14.67
CA ALA A 56 6.34 -3.19 14.98
C ALA A 56 4.84 -2.83 14.92
N ALA A 57 4.13 -3.32 13.93
CA ALA A 57 2.69 -3.13 13.79
C ALA A 57 1.91 -3.75 14.96
N LEU A 58 2.31 -4.96 15.40
CA LEU A 58 1.70 -5.63 16.56
C LEU A 58 1.97 -4.86 17.85
N ASN A 59 3.21 -4.45 18.09
CA ASN A 59 3.63 -3.77 19.30
C ASN A 59 2.99 -2.38 19.43
N GLY A 60 2.99 -1.60 18.33
CA GLY A 60 2.36 -0.28 18.28
C GLY A 60 0.85 -0.33 18.09
N LYS A 61 0.25 -1.54 17.91
CA LYS A 61 -1.18 -1.73 17.62
C LYS A 61 -1.67 -0.90 16.43
N THR A 62 -0.78 -0.66 15.48
CA THR A 62 -1.02 0.18 14.30
C THR A 62 -1.13 -0.71 13.07
N PRO A 63 -2.25 -0.72 12.34
CA PRO A 63 -2.36 -1.46 11.10
C PRO A 63 -1.40 -0.90 10.04
N ALA A 64 -0.85 -1.82 9.23
CA ALA A 64 0.06 -1.49 8.14
C ALA A 64 -0.45 -2.05 6.81
N ILE A 65 -0.35 -1.26 5.76
CA ILE A 65 -0.58 -1.68 4.38
C ILE A 65 0.72 -1.48 3.60
N LEU A 66 1.26 -2.57 3.07
CA LEU A 66 2.47 -2.54 2.24
C LEU A 66 2.09 -2.79 0.78
N PHE A 67 2.24 -1.78 -0.05
CA PHE A 67 2.15 -1.93 -1.49
C PHE A 67 3.47 -2.43 -2.05
N ARG A 68 3.42 -3.61 -2.69
CA ARG A 68 4.60 -4.29 -3.20
C ARG A 68 4.45 -4.65 -4.67
N SER A 69 5.59 -4.81 -5.35
CA SER A 69 5.60 -5.29 -6.74
C SER A 69 4.96 -6.68 -6.84
N ARG A 70 4.23 -6.93 -7.93
CA ARG A 70 3.70 -8.26 -8.26
C ARG A 70 4.79 -9.33 -8.33
N ARG A 71 6.01 -8.95 -8.73
CA ARG A 71 7.16 -9.87 -8.80
C ARG A 71 7.46 -10.51 -7.44
N ASP A 72 7.18 -9.77 -6.36
CA ASP A 72 7.38 -10.24 -4.99
C ASP A 72 6.17 -11.02 -4.44
N GLY A 73 5.14 -11.24 -5.25
CA GLY A 73 3.91 -11.93 -4.86
C GLY A 73 4.12 -13.36 -4.37
N ASN A 74 5.16 -14.05 -4.84
CA ASN A 74 5.50 -15.41 -4.44
C ASN A 74 6.49 -15.48 -3.26
N GLN A 75 7.04 -14.35 -2.83
CA GLN A 75 7.96 -14.33 -1.69
C GLN A 75 7.23 -14.61 -0.39
N ALA A 76 7.90 -15.29 0.54
CA ALA A 76 7.40 -15.47 1.90
C ALA A 76 7.12 -14.13 2.58
N SER A 77 6.04 -14.04 3.35
CA SER A 77 5.66 -12.84 4.08
C SER A 77 4.96 -13.20 5.39
N PRO A 78 5.25 -12.49 6.49
CA PRO A 78 4.58 -12.66 7.77
C PRO A 78 3.16 -12.08 7.78
N ALA A 79 2.77 -11.29 6.78
CA ALA A 79 1.47 -10.65 6.72
C ALA A 79 0.31 -11.64 6.88
N ALA A 80 -0.69 -11.25 7.67
CA ALA A 80 -1.89 -12.04 7.92
C ALA A 80 -2.81 -12.12 6.70
N LEU A 81 -2.83 -11.05 5.89
CA LEU A 81 -3.61 -10.95 4.66
C LEU A 81 -2.69 -10.52 3.51
N ARG A 82 -2.84 -11.15 2.35
CA ARG A 82 -2.14 -10.78 1.12
C ARG A 82 -3.13 -10.77 -0.03
N LEU A 83 -3.14 -9.67 -0.75
CA LEU A 83 -4.05 -9.43 -1.87
C LEU A 83 -3.25 -9.14 -3.13
N LEU A 84 -3.67 -9.72 -4.25
CA LEU A 84 -3.26 -9.28 -5.58
C LEU A 84 -4.38 -8.39 -6.13
N VAL A 85 -4.05 -7.13 -6.35
CA VAL A 85 -4.98 -6.15 -6.92
C VAL A 85 -4.56 -5.87 -8.36
N THR A 86 -5.51 -5.99 -9.27
CA THR A 86 -5.30 -5.71 -10.70
C THR A 86 -6.33 -4.68 -11.14
N ALA A 87 -5.86 -3.56 -11.68
CA ALA A 87 -6.74 -2.56 -12.27
C ALA A 87 -7.26 -3.05 -13.63
N MET A 88 -8.56 -2.90 -13.84
CA MET A 88 -9.27 -3.17 -15.08
C MET A 88 -10.07 -1.92 -15.46
N ALA A 89 -10.63 -1.89 -16.67
CA ALA A 89 -11.44 -0.75 -17.11
C ALA A 89 -12.67 -0.56 -16.18
N GLY A 90 -12.60 0.42 -15.28
CA GLY A 90 -13.68 0.76 -14.34
C GLY A 90 -13.82 -0.16 -13.12
N GLU A 91 -12.93 -1.14 -12.96
CA GLU A 91 -13.00 -2.13 -11.88
C GLU A 91 -11.62 -2.46 -11.31
N LEU A 92 -11.60 -2.98 -10.09
CA LEU A 92 -10.45 -3.65 -9.49
C LEU A 92 -10.76 -5.12 -9.29
N ALA A 93 -9.95 -5.99 -9.87
CA ALA A 93 -9.96 -7.41 -9.56
C ALA A 93 -9.05 -7.66 -8.34
N VAL A 94 -9.61 -8.14 -7.25
CA VAL A 94 -8.91 -8.43 -6.00
C VAL A 94 -8.90 -9.94 -5.78
N ARG A 95 -7.71 -10.53 -5.77
CA ARG A 95 -7.51 -11.95 -5.48
C ARG A 95 -6.80 -12.12 -4.15
N VAL A 96 -7.35 -12.95 -3.27
CA VAL A 96 -6.72 -13.26 -1.99
C VAL A 96 -5.62 -14.30 -2.22
N LEU A 97 -4.36 -13.92 -1.96
CA LEU A 97 -3.20 -14.82 -2.06
C LEU A 97 -2.94 -15.55 -0.74
N LYS A 98 -3.24 -14.91 0.39
CA LYS A 98 -3.08 -15.47 1.74
C LYS A 98 -4.08 -14.83 2.69
N ARG A 99 -4.69 -15.63 3.55
CA ARG A 99 -5.46 -15.20 4.73
C ARG A 99 -5.38 -16.28 5.80
N ARG A 100 -5.71 -15.95 7.04
CA ARG A 100 -5.65 -16.90 8.16
C ARG A 100 -6.71 -17.99 8.08
N ASP A 101 -7.89 -17.62 7.55
CA ASP A 101 -9.05 -18.50 7.51
C ASP A 101 -9.16 -19.26 6.17
N ILE A 102 -10.38 -19.67 5.81
CA ILE A 102 -10.69 -20.44 4.62
C ILE A 102 -10.17 -19.75 3.35
N PRO A 103 -9.46 -20.46 2.45
CA PRO A 103 -9.03 -19.92 1.17
C PRO A 103 -10.20 -19.36 0.36
N LEU A 104 -9.96 -18.26 -0.37
CA LEU A 104 -10.90 -17.71 -1.31
C LEU A 104 -10.36 -17.98 -2.72
N ASP A 105 -10.96 -18.91 -3.44
CA ASP A 105 -10.44 -19.38 -4.74
C ASP A 105 -10.80 -18.48 -5.92
N HIS A 106 -11.73 -17.54 -5.73
CA HIS A 106 -12.18 -16.63 -6.77
C HIS A 106 -11.74 -15.18 -6.50
N ALA A 107 -11.63 -14.40 -7.58
CA ALA A 107 -11.40 -12.97 -7.47
C ALA A 107 -12.69 -12.23 -7.11
N VAL A 108 -12.56 -11.20 -6.29
CA VAL A 108 -13.64 -10.25 -6.01
C VAL A 108 -13.45 -9.05 -6.92
N TYR A 109 -14.52 -8.64 -7.61
CA TYR A 109 -14.51 -7.46 -8.47
C TYR A 109 -15.14 -6.29 -7.75
N LEU A 110 -14.41 -5.18 -7.68
CA LEU A 110 -14.85 -3.93 -7.06
C LEU A 110 -15.03 -2.88 -8.14
N THR A 111 -16.26 -2.44 -8.35
CA THR A 111 -16.57 -1.37 -9.30
C THR A 111 -16.03 -0.03 -8.79
N LEU A 112 -15.24 0.65 -9.61
CA LEU A 112 -14.75 1.98 -9.32
C LEU A 112 -15.80 3.02 -9.77
N HIS A 113 -16.43 3.70 -8.82
CA HIS A 113 -17.37 4.77 -9.15
C HIS A 113 -16.62 6.00 -9.70
N PRO A 114 -16.83 6.38 -10.98
CA PRO A 114 -16.09 7.45 -11.63
C PRO A 114 -16.24 8.84 -10.96
N ILE A 115 -17.31 9.05 -10.20
CA ILE A 115 -17.61 10.32 -9.53
C ILE A 115 -16.57 10.66 -8.44
N ALA A 116 -16.07 9.66 -7.72
CA ALA A 116 -15.07 9.87 -6.68
C ALA A 116 -13.70 10.26 -7.27
N TRP A 117 -13.38 9.76 -8.46
CA TRP A 117 -12.12 10.03 -9.16
C TRP A 117 -12.11 11.41 -9.83
N LYS A 118 -13.18 11.78 -10.55
CA LYS A 118 -13.27 13.09 -11.24
C LYS A 118 -13.24 14.29 -10.28
N ARG A 119 -13.84 14.18 -9.09
CA ARG A 119 -13.77 15.24 -8.07
C ARG A 119 -12.37 15.44 -7.51
N ARG A 120 -11.53 14.37 -7.44
CA ARG A 120 -10.15 14.49 -7.00
C ARG A 120 -9.25 15.15 -8.04
N GLN A 121 -9.44 14.88 -9.33
CA GLN A 121 -8.65 15.54 -10.38
C GLN A 121 -8.85 17.05 -10.40
N ALA A 122 -10.06 17.54 -10.17
CA ALA A 122 -10.34 18.97 -10.12
C ALA A 122 -9.72 19.70 -8.92
N GLY A 123 -9.48 18.98 -7.80
CA GLY A 123 -8.84 19.55 -6.60
C GLY A 123 -7.33 19.35 -6.52
N LEU A 124 -6.77 18.43 -7.31
CA LEU A 124 -5.35 18.05 -7.27
C LEU A 124 -4.52 18.65 -8.41
N SER A 125 -5.15 19.38 -9.36
CA SER A 125 -4.42 20.01 -10.46
C SER A 125 -3.30 20.96 -10.00
N HIS A 126 -3.40 21.53 -8.82
CA HIS A 126 -2.37 22.42 -8.25
C HIS A 126 -1.23 21.65 -7.53
N LEU A 127 -1.49 20.41 -7.08
CA LEU A 127 -0.48 19.56 -6.42
C LEU A 127 0.16 18.55 -7.40
N ALA A 128 -0.51 18.27 -8.51
CA ALA A 128 -0.08 17.29 -9.51
C ALA A 128 1.14 17.73 -10.32
N GLU A 129 1.38 19.04 -10.47
CA GLU A 129 2.58 19.54 -11.17
C GLU A 129 3.88 19.23 -10.41
N GLN A 130 3.84 19.06 -9.10
CA GLN A 130 5.02 18.71 -8.30
C GLN A 130 5.20 17.19 -8.07
N GLN A 131 4.20 16.36 -8.39
CA GLN A 131 4.19 14.91 -8.13
C GLN A 131 3.80 14.07 -9.36
N ALA A 132 3.87 14.64 -10.55
CA ALA A 132 3.52 13.98 -11.82
C ALA A 132 4.15 12.59 -12.05
N PRO A 133 5.39 12.28 -11.63
CA PRO A 133 5.95 10.95 -11.83
C PRO A 133 5.25 9.85 -11.01
N LEU A 134 4.73 10.15 -9.81
CA LEU A 134 4.08 9.17 -8.93
C LEU A 134 2.69 8.72 -9.43
N ILE A 135 1.97 9.57 -10.16
CA ILE A 135 0.60 9.29 -10.61
C ILE A 135 0.58 8.46 -11.90
N GLN A 136 1.56 8.64 -12.78
CA GLN A 136 1.68 7.82 -14.00
C GLN A 136 2.04 6.36 -13.70
N ASP A 137 2.75 6.10 -12.59
CA ASP A 137 3.06 4.74 -12.15
C ASP A 137 1.86 4.01 -11.54
N LEU A 138 0.86 4.73 -11.00
CA LEU A 138 -0.35 4.10 -10.44
C LEU A 138 -1.19 3.37 -11.51
N GLU A 139 -1.18 3.79 -12.75
CA GLU A 139 -1.88 3.10 -13.85
C GLU A 139 -1.19 1.79 -14.27
N ARG A 140 0.09 1.63 -13.95
CA ARG A 140 0.89 0.42 -14.21
C ARG A 140 0.97 -0.54 -13.03
N LEU A 141 0.51 -0.12 -11.85
CA LEU A 141 0.67 -0.90 -10.62
C LEU A 141 -0.39 -2.02 -10.53
N ARG A 142 0.06 -3.23 -10.79
CA ARG A 142 -0.57 -4.44 -10.28
C ARG A 142 -0.01 -4.67 -8.87
N LEU A 143 -0.75 -4.24 -7.86
CA LEU A 143 -0.28 -4.16 -6.48
C LEU A 143 -0.57 -5.45 -5.70
N VAL A 144 0.39 -5.87 -4.90
CA VAL A 144 0.19 -6.85 -3.84
C VAL A 144 0.08 -6.07 -2.53
N VAL A 145 -1.07 -6.17 -1.86
CA VAL A 145 -1.30 -5.60 -0.54
C VAL A 145 -0.91 -6.65 0.50
N HIS A 146 -0.04 -6.29 1.40
CA HIS A 146 0.43 -7.14 2.49
C HIS A 146 -0.09 -6.66 3.82
#